data_effacca02285c718e3429ba576f5b33c
#
_entry.id   effacca02285c718e3429ba576f5b33c
#
_cell.length_a   1.000
_cell.length_b   1.000
_cell.length_c   1.000
_cell.angle_alpha   90.00
_cell.angle_beta   90.00
_cell.angle_gamma   90.00
#
_symmetry.space_group_name_H-M   'P 1'
#
loop_
_entity.id
_entity.type
_entity.pdbx_description
1 polymer ?
#
loop_
_entity_poly.entity_id
_entity_poly.type
_entity_poly.pdbx_seq_one_letter_code
_entity_poly.pdbx_strand_id
1 'polypeptide(L)'
;MSLEETALVGLEAQINLAKEKYSADKIGVCVGSCDNGTELSLAGHRKYFSDGVFPEDYSLEIQGADYVSTFISEKYGLKGPTLTFSTACSSSAGAIIKAAELIKSGICDAVIAGGVDIASNTVLMGFDSLEAVSSEVTNPFSANRHG
;
A
#
# COMPACT_ATOMS: atom_id res chain seq x y z
N MET A 1 -2.12 -14.28 -6.89
CA MET A 1 -2.13 -13.53 -5.62
C MET A 1 -1.58 -12.14 -5.94
N SER A 2 -2.36 -11.10 -5.71
CA SER A 2 -1.91 -9.73 -5.96
C SER A 2 -0.86 -9.29 -4.93
N LEU A 3 -0.20 -8.15 -5.15
CA LEU A 3 0.76 -7.59 -4.20
C LEU A 3 0.08 -7.32 -2.85
N GLU A 4 -1.12 -6.73 -2.90
CA GLU A 4 -1.92 -6.38 -1.74
C GLU A 4 -2.33 -7.63 -0.96
N GLU A 5 -2.69 -8.72 -1.65
CA GLU A 5 -2.97 -10.01 -1.02
C GLU A 5 -1.74 -10.58 -0.34
N THR A 6 -0.58 -10.45 -0.98
CA THR A 6 0.70 -10.90 -0.41
C THR A 6 1.05 -10.13 0.87
N ALA A 7 0.86 -8.81 0.87
CA ALA A 7 1.11 -7.97 2.04
C ALA A 7 0.16 -8.27 3.22
N LEU A 8 -1.02 -8.83 2.93
CA LEU A 8 -2.02 -9.19 3.95
C LEU A 8 -1.88 -10.63 4.47
N VAL A 9 -1.01 -11.45 3.85
CA VAL A 9 -0.73 -12.80 4.34
C VAL A 9 -0.20 -12.72 5.78
N GLY A 10 -0.87 -13.43 6.69
CA GLY A 10 -0.56 -13.41 8.12
C GLY A 10 -1.35 -12.40 8.94
N LEU A 11 -2.05 -11.43 8.32
CA LEU A 11 -2.93 -10.49 9.03
C LEU A 11 -4.41 -10.92 9.01
N GLU A 12 -4.79 -11.86 8.18
CA GLU A 12 -6.21 -12.26 8.03
C GLU A 12 -6.85 -12.72 9.33
N ALA A 13 -6.11 -13.46 10.15
CA ALA A 13 -6.60 -13.91 11.45
C ALA A 13 -6.90 -12.73 12.38
N GLN A 14 -6.02 -11.75 12.44
CA GLN A 14 -6.18 -10.54 13.24
C GLN A 14 -7.32 -9.64 12.73
N ILE A 15 -7.47 -9.54 11.40
CA ILE A 15 -8.58 -8.79 10.79
C ILE A 15 -9.91 -9.44 11.13
N ASN A 16 -10.02 -10.77 11.04
CA ASN A 16 -11.23 -11.51 11.38
C ASN A 16 -11.57 -11.36 12.86
N LEU A 17 -10.59 -11.47 13.76
CA LEU A 17 -10.79 -11.21 15.19
C LEU A 17 -11.28 -9.78 15.46
N ALA A 18 -10.74 -8.79 14.76
CA ALA A 18 -11.21 -7.41 14.89
C ALA A 18 -12.66 -7.26 14.42
N LYS A 19 -13.04 -7.93 13.31
CA LYS A 19 -14.42 -7.93 12.79
C LYS A 19 -15.42 -8.65 13.69
N GLU A 20 -14.99 -9.66 14.43
CA GLU A 20 -15.83 -10.32 15.45
C GLU A 20 -16.07 -9.44 16.67
N LYS A 21 -15.11 -8.58 17.00
CA LYS A 21 -15.13 -7.77 18.22
C LYS A 21 -15.72 -6.39 18.03
N TYR A 22 -15.51 -5.79 16.85
CA TYR A 22 -15.88 -4.41 16.56
C TYR A 22 -16.79 -4.32 15.33
N SER A 23 -17.65 -3.34 15.29
CA SER A 23 -18.49 -3.09 14.12
C SER A 23 -17.64 -2.58 12.94
N ALA A 24 -18.08 -2.84 11.71
CA ALA A 24 -17.33 -2.53 10.49
C ALA A 24 -16.98 -1.04 10.34
N ASP A 25 -17.85 -0.14 10.83
CA ASP A 25 -17.65 1.31 10.85
C ASP A 25 -16.61 1.80 11.86
N LYS A 26 -16.22 0.92 12.79
CA LYS A 26 -15.17 1.17 13.80
C LYS A 26 -13.80 0.59 13.42
N ILE A 27 -13.71 -0.06 12.27
CA ILE A 27 -12.43 -0.60 11.76
C ILE A 27 -11.99 0.24 10.56
N GLY A 28 -10.88 0.97 10.74
CA GLY A 28 -10.30 1.83 9.72
C GLY A 28 -9.15 1.18 8.96
N VAL A 29 -8.70 1.85 7.90
CA VAL A 29 -7.54 1.48 7.08
C VAL A 29 -6.67 2.72 6.87
N CYS A 30 -5.39 2.63 7.20
CA CYS A 30 -4.39 3.68 6.98
C CYS A 30 -3.16 3.05 6.31
N VAL A 31 -2.92 3.34 5.03
CA VAL A 31 -1.83 2.74 4.27
C VAL A 31 -0.95 3.81 3.64
N GLY A 32 0.36 3.62 3.74
CA GLY A 32 1.35 4.37 2.97
C GLY A 32 1.64 3.66 1.66
N SER A 33 1.56 4.36 0.54
CA SER A 33 1.94 3.83 -0.78
C SER A 33 2.35 4.96 -1.71
N CYS A 34 3.40 4.75 -2.50
CA CYS A 34 3.93 5.72 -3.44
C CYS A 34 4.01 5.20 -4.88
N ASP A 35 4.20 3.90 -5.07
CA ASP A 35 4.21 3.27 -6.39
C ASP A 35 3.42 1.95 -6.37
N ASN A 36 2.19 2.00 -6.84
CA ASN A 36 1.27 0.88 -6.88
C ASN A 36 0.78 0.51 -8.29
N GLY A 37 1.10 1.30 -9.32
CA GLY A 37 0.58 1.05 -10.66
C GLY A 37 1.48 1.44 -11.83
N THR A 38 2.70 1.93 -11.59
CA THR A 38 3.58 2.47 -12.65
C THR A 38 3.91 1.45 -13.74
N GLU A 39 4.25 0.22 -13.41
CA GLU A 39 4.57 -0.83 -14.40
C GLU A 39 3.34 -1.20 -15.25
N LEU A 40 2.16 -1.29 -14.65
CA LEU A 40 0.91 -1.56 -15.36
C LEU A 40 0.56 -0.39 -16.27
N SER A 41 0.75 0.84 -15.80
CA SER A 41 0.58 2.05 -16.59
C SER A 41 1.51 2.06 -17.80
N LEU A 42 2.79 1.80 -17.61
CA LEU A 42 3.78 1.73 -18.70
C LEU A 42 3.43 0.66 -19.73
N ALA A 43 3.05 -0.54 -19.29
CA ALA A 43 2.65 -1.62 -20.18
C ALA A 43 1.41 -1.25 -20.99
N GLY A 44 0.40 -0.67 -20.36
CA GLY A 44 -0.81 -0.19 -21.02
C GLY A 44 -0.54 0.89 -22.06
N HIS A 45 0.28 1.88 -21.72
CA HIS A 45 0.66 2.96 -22.66
C HIS A 45 1.51 2.44 -23.83
N ARG A 46 2.45 1.52 -23.60
CA ARG A 46 3.23 0.89 -24.68
C ARG A 46 2.29 0.20 -25.67
N LYS A 47 1.30 -0.56 -25.19
CA LYS A 47 0.32 -1.20 -26.06
C LYS A 47 -0.51 -0.16 -26.81
N TYR A 48 -0.98 0.88 -26.15
CA TYR A 48 -1.72 1.95 -26.80
C TYR A 48 -0.93 2.62 -27.91
N PHE A 49 0.36 2.91 -27.71
CA PHE A 49 1.20 3.53 -28.74
C PHE A 49 1.55 2.59 -29.91
N SER A 50 1.55 1.25 -29.70
CA SER A 50 1.78 0.30 -30.77
C SER A 50 0.49 -0.07 -31.53
N ASP A 51 -0.61 -0.27 -30.83
CA ASP A 51 -1.82 -0.89 -31.38
C ASP A 51 -3.01 0.07 -31.47
N GLY A 52 -2.90 1.27 -30.88
CA GLY A 52 -3.96 2.26 -30.81
C GLY A 52 -5.06 1.99 -29.79
N VAL A 53 -4.91 0.93 -28.97
CA VAL A 53 -5.89 0.53 -27.96
C VAL A 53 -5.21 0.14 -26.66
N PHE A 54 -5.84 0.46 -25.52
CA PHE A 54 -5.40 -0.04 -24.22
C PHE A 54 -5.76 -1.52 -24.07
N PRO A 55 -5.01 -2.28 -23.23
CA PRO A 55 -5.44 -3.62 -22.80
C PRO A 55 -6.81 -3.59 -22.13
N GLU A 56 -7.58 -4.69 -22.23
CA GLU A 56 -8.91 -4.78 -21.61
C GLU A 56 -8.87 -4.68 -20.08
N ASP A 57 -7.79 -5.12 -19.48
CA ASP A 57 -7.53 -5.07 -18.03
C ASP A 57 -6.89 -3.75 -17.57
N TYR A 58 -6.67 -2.80 -18.48
CA TYR A 58 -6.12 -1.49 -18.13
C TYR A 58 -7.16 -0.64 -17.40
N SER A 59 -6.84 -0.20 -16.21
CA SER A 59 -7.67 0.70 -15.41
C SER A 59 -6.86 1.86 -14.84
N LEU A 60 -7.43 3.05 -14.87
CA LEU A 60 -6.85 4.22 -14.19
C LEU A 60 -6.95 4.11 -12.67
N GLU A 61 -7.93 3.36 -12.16
CA GLU A 61 -8.14 3.18 -10.71
C GLU A 61 -6.95 2.52 -10.04
N ILE A 62 -6.32 1.53 -10.72
CA ILE A 62 -5.13 0.83 -10.19
C ILE A 62 -3.92 1.77 -10.01
N GLN A 63 -3.95 2.93 -10.65
CA GLN A 63 -2.88 3.93 -10.58
C GLN A 63 -3.14 4.99 -9.50
N GLY A 64 -4.33 4.98 -8.92
CA GLY A 64 -4.69 5.87 -7.82
C GLY A 64 -3.86 5.58 -6.57
N ALA A 65 -3.37 6.62 -5.89
CA ALA A 65 -2.63 6.43 -4.64
C ALA A 65 -3.47 5.72 -3.56
N ASP A 66 -4.78 5.87 -3.63
CA ASP A 66 -5.76 5.30 -2.70
C ASP A 66 -6.17 3.86 -3.04
N TYR A 67 -5.73 3.31 -4.16
CA TYR A 67 -6.12 1.98 -4.61
C TYR A 67 -5.91 0.90 -3.53
N VAL A 68 -4.73 0.88 -2.90
CA VAL A 68 -4.39 -0.15 -1.91
C VAL A 68 -5.29 -0.08 -0.67
N SER A 69 -5.52 1.12 -0.13
CA SER A 69 -6.37 1.28 1.05
C SER A 69 -7.84 0.96 0.75
N THR A 70 -8.33 1.35 -0.43
CA THR A 70 -9.67 1.05 -0.92
C THR A 70 -9.84 -0.46 -1.12
N PHE A 71 -8.88 -1.12 -1.78
CA PHE A 71 -8.88 -2.57 -1.97
C PHE A 71 -8.99 -3.32 -0.63
N ILE A 72 -8.21 -2.93 0.37
CA ILE A 72 -8.26 -3.57 1.71
C ILE A 72 -9.64 -3.35 2.35
N SER A 73 -10.14 -2.13 2.30
CA SER A 73 -11.46 -1.78 2.87
C SER A 73 -12.58 -2.60 2.24
N GLU A 74 -12.60 -2.70 0.92
CA GLU A 74 -13.62 -3.44 0.16
C GLU A 74 -13.49 -4.95 0.37
N LYS A 75 -12.28 -5.50 0.29
CA LYS A 75 -12.01 -6.95 0.48
C LYS A 75 -12.54 -7.46 1.80
N TYR A 76 -12.39 -6.70 2.87
CA TYR A 76 -12.82 -7.11 4.21
C TYR A 76 -14.18 -6.51 4.64
N GLY A 77 -14.79 -5.69 3.80
CA GLY A 77 -16.07 -5.04 4.08
C GLY A 77 -16.01 -4.05 5.23
N LEU A 78 -14.86 -3.34 5.38
CA LEU A 78 -14.65 -2.34 6.42
C LEU A 78 -15.33 -1.02 6.01
N LYS A 79 -15.84 -0.28 6.98
CA LYS A 79 -16.59 0.96 6.76
C LYS A 79 -16.07 2.14 7.58
N GLY A 80 -15.02 1.95 8.34
CA GLY A 80 -14.31 3.01 9.03
C GLY A 80 -13.51 3.90 8.06
N PRO A 81 -12.85 4.94 8.57
CA PRO A 81 -12.00 5.81 7.76
C PRO A 81 -10.97 5.03 6.95
N THR A 82 -10.93 5.28 5.64
CA THR A 82 -9.96 4.67 4.71
C THR A 82 -9.09 5.78 4.17
N LEU A 83 -7.80 5.75 4.49
CA LEU A 83 -6.85 6.84 4.25
C LEU A 83 -5.56 6.29 3.63
N THR A 84 -5.07 6.99 2.61
CA THR A 84 -3.76 6.73 2.02
C THR A 84 -2.82 7.90 2.26
N PHE A 85 -1.57 7.55 2.54
CA PHE A 85 -0.46 8.48 2.71
C PHE A 85 0.54 8.28 1.58
N SER A 86 0.76 9.32 0.79
CA SER A 86 1.76 9.33 -0.29
C SER A 86 2.72 10.50 -0.06
N THR A 87 3.60 10.32 0.91
CA THR A 87 4.59 11.31 1.38
C THR A 87 6.01 10.75 1.28
N ALA A 88 6.28 10.02 0.19
CA ALA A 88 7.56 9.36 -0.07
C ALA A 88 7.99 8.43 1.10
N CYS A 89 9.23 8.49 1.54
CA CYS A 89 9.80 7.62 2.57
C CYS A 89 9.07 7.67 3.93
N SER A 90 8.28 8.71 4.19
CA SER A 90 7.53 8.87 5.44
C SER A 90 6.08 8.35 5.40
N SER A 91 5.63 7.79 4.28
CA SER A 91 4.24 7.38 4.07
C SER A 91 3.75 6.39 5.12
N SER A 92 4.50 5.32 5.35
CA SER A 92 4.14 4.29 6.36
C SER A 92 4.11 4.85 7.78
N ALA A 93 5.06 5.75 8.12
CA ALA A 93 5.08 6.40 9.43
C ALA A 93 3.84 7.29 9.60
N GLY A 94 3.47 8.06 8.58
CA GLY A 94 2.24 8.87 8.57
C GLY A 94 0.99 8.02 8.78
N ALA A 95 0.90 6.88 8.09
CA ALA A 95 -0.20 5.93 8.23
C ALA A 95 -0.32 5.39 9.66
N ILE A 96 0.78 4.99 10.28
CA ILE A 96 0.81 4.47 11.66
C ILE A 96 0.43 5.57 12.67
N ILE A 97 0.96 6.77 12.51
CA ILE A 97 0.61 7.91 13.37
C ILE A 97 -0.88 8.19 13.30
N LYS A 98 -1.44 8.25 12.09
CA LYS A 98 -2.86 8.52 11.89
C LYS A 98 -3.75 7.42 12.46
N ALA A 99 -3.36 6.16 12.29
CA ALA A 99 -4.06 5.03 12.92
C ALA A 99 -4.12 5.17 14.44
N ALA A 100 -3.00 5.53 15.07
CA ALA A 100 -2.96 5.78 16.52
C ALA A 100 -3.86 6.96 16.95
N GLU A 101 -3.93 8.03 16.14
CA GLU A 101 -4.80 9.17 16.40
C GLU A 101 -6.30 8.76 16.31
N LEU A 102 -6.68 7.99 15.29
CA LEU A 102 -8.05 7.52 15.11
C LEU A 102 -8.52 6.64 16.27
N ILE A 103 -7.65 5.78 16.78
CA ILE A 103 -7.96 4.95 17.96
C ILE A 103 -8.03 5.82 19.24
N LYS A 104 -7.06 6.68 19.47
CA LYS A 104 -7.03 7.55 20.66
C LYS A 104 -8.21 8.51 20.73
N SER A 105 -8.70 8.97 19.59
CA SER A 105 -9.89 9.86 19.50
C SER A 105 -11.22 9.11 19.57
N GLY A 106 -11.23 7.78 19.61
CA GLY A 106 -12.45 6.97 19.66
C GLY A 106 -13.22 6.91 18.31
N ILE A 107 -12.61 7.40 17.22
CA ILE A 107 -13.18 7.28 15.88
C ILE A 107 -13.17 5.83 15.44
N CYS A 108 -12.05 5.13 15.63
CA CYS A 108 -11.91 3.71 15.38
C CYS A 108 -11.59 2.95 16.66
N ASP A 109 -11.99 1.68 16.70
CA ASP A 109 -11.60 0.74 17.75
C ASP A 109 -10.42 -0.16 17.28
N ALA A 110 -10.28 -0.32 15.97
CA ALA A 110 -9.15 -0.96 15.33
C ALA A 110 -8.80 -0.28 14.00
N VAL A 111 -7.53 -0.33 13.59
CA VAL A 111 -7.08 0.18 12.29
C VAL A 111 -6.04 -0.77 11.69
N ILE A 112 -6.23 -1.13 10.43
CA ILE A 112 -5.19 -1.77 9.64
C ILE A 112 -4.22 -0.67 9.19
N ALA A 113 -2.95 -0.77 9.60
CA ALA A 113 -1.95 0.26 9.31
C ALA A 113 -0.65 -0.36 8.81
N GLY A 114 -0.04 0.28 7.83
CA GLY A 114 1.23 -0.16 7.27
C GLY A 114 1.60 0.58 5.99
N GLY A 115 2.52 0.00 5.23
CA GLY A 115 2.90 0.51 3.91
C GLY A 115 3.19 -0.64 2.96
N VAL A 116 2.91 -0.42 1.69
CA VAL A 116 3.20 -1.36 0.61
C VAL A 116 3.52 -0.59 -0.67
N ASP A 117 4.60 -0.98 -1.33
CA ASP A 117 5.00 -0.48 -2.63
C ASP A 117 5.41 -1.64 -3.53
N ILE A 118 5.26 -1.47 -4.83
CA ILE A 118 5.74 -2.42 -5.83
C ILE A 118 7.24 -2.19 -6.03
N ALA A 119 8.03 -3.26 -5.97
CA ALA A 119 9.42 -3.23 -6.38
C ALA A 119 9.51 -3.24 -7.92
N SER A 120 9.13 -2.13 -8.54
CA SER A 120 9.09 -1.98 -9.98
C SER A 120 10.49 -1.71 -10.55
N ASN A 121 10.70 -2.01 -11.85
CA ASN A 121 11.93 -1.64 -12.53
C ASN A 121 12.15 -0.11 -12.53
N THR A 122 11.07 0.66 -12.62
CA THR A 122 11.13 2.13 -12.59
C THR A 122 11.65 2.62 -11.26
N VAL A 123 11.17 2.06 -10.14
CA VAL A 123 11.62 2.40 -8.79
C VAL A 123 13.09 1.98 -8.61
N LEU A 124 13.45 0.76 -9.02
CA LEU A 124 14.82 0.25 -8.91
C LEU A 124 15.80 1.14 -9.70
N MET A 125 15.51 1.43 -10.96
CA MET A 125 16.36 2.29 -11.81
C MET A 125 16.44 3.72 -11.26
N GLY A 126 15.35 4.24 -10.72
CA GLY A 126 15.30 5.56 -10.09
C GLY A 126 16.25 5.65 -8.90
N PHE A 127 16.18 4.71 -7.97
CA PHE A 127 17.06 4.68 -6.80
C PHE A 127 18.50 4.32 -7.14
N ASP A 128 18.73 3.46 -8.16
CA ASP A 128 20.08 3.16 -8.65
C ASP A 128 20.76 4.42 -9.22
N SER A 129 20.02 5.22 -9.96
CA SER A 129 20.54 6.50 -10.50
C SER A 129 20.94 7.53 -9.42
N LEU A 130 20.43 7.35 -8.20
CA LEU A 130 20.76 8.17 -7.02
C LEU A 130 21.83 7.50 -6.13
N GLU A 131 22.41 6.38 -6.57
CA GLU A 131 23.35 5.57 -5.78
C GLU A 131 22.77 5.13 -4.42
N ALA A 132 21.45 4.93 -4.36
CA ALA A 132 20.69 4.63 -3.14
C ALA A 132 20.18 3.18 -3.07
N VAL A 133 20.78 2.28 -3.87
CA VAL A 133 20.50 0.84 -3.84
C VAL A 133 21.61 0.12 -3.07
N SER A 134 21.20 -0.71 -2.10
CA SER A 134 22.14 -1.55 -1.36
C SER A 134 22.48 -2.82 -2.13
N SER A 135 23.74 -3.24 -2.09
CA SER A 135 24.20 -4.54 -2.64
C SER A 135 23.84 -5.72 -1.75
N GLU A 136 23.40 -5.46 -0.52
CA GLU A 136 23.03 -6.46 0.48
C GLU A 136 21.62 -6.20 1.00
N VAL A 137 21.08 -7.17 1.74
CA VAL A 137 19.77 -7.01 2.36
C VAL A 137 19.83 -5.86 3.37
N THR A 138 19.00 -4.85 3.16
CA THR A 138 18.80 -3.79 4.16
C THR A 138 18.12 -4.39 5.39
N ASN A 139 18.70 -4.15 6.56
CA ASN A 139 18.15 -4.61 7.83
C ASN A 139 17.83 -3.38 8.69
N PRO A 140 16.71 -2.67 8.44
CA PRO A 140 16.38 -1.43 9.16
C PRO A 140 16.38 -1.68 10.67
N PHE A 141 16.91 -0.69 11.42
CA PHE A 141 17.02 -0.73 12.89
C PHE A 141 18.01 -1.77 13.46
N SER A 142 18.67 -2.57 12.62
CA SER A 142 19.68 -3.53 13.05
C SER A 142 21.09 -2.91 13.13
N ALA A 143 21.97 -3.48 13.98
CA ALA A 143 23.37 -3.08 14.05
C ALA A 143 24.15 -3.37 12.76
N ASN A 144 23.74 -4.40 12.02
CA ASN A 144 24.31 -4.82 10.75
C ASN A 144 23.48 -4.34 9.54
N ARG A 145 22.81 -3.22 9.65
CA ARG A 145 22.05 -2.65 8.51
C ARG A 145 22.99 -2.18 7.41
N HIS A 146 22.53 -2.34 6.18
CA HIS A 146 23.16 -1.83 4.96
C HIS A 146 22.19 -0.83 4.28
N GLY A 147 22.75 0.20 3.62
CA GLY A 147 21.99 1.26 2.96
C GLY A 147 21.98 2.55 3.72
#